data_9d51b02357e26355f10dd1f8decfe5b6
#
_entry.id   9d51b02357e26355f10dd1f8decfe5b6
#
_cell.length_a   1.000
_cell.length_b   1.000
_cell.length_c   1.000
_cell.angle_alpha   90.00
_cell.angle_beta   90.00
_cell.angle_gamma   90.00
#
_symmetry.space_group_name_H-M   'P 1'
#
loop_
_entity.id
_entity.type
_entity.pdbx_description
1 polymer ?
#
loop_
_entity_poly.entity_id
_entity_poly.type
_entity_poly.pdbx_seq_one_letter_code
_entity_poly.pdbx_strand_id
1 'polypeptide(L)'
;MRYIGCLFICLLWLFRATALFAVSNDQKPILIICSYNPAAHQTSVTISDYMEEYSKLGGKRDIIIENMNCKSFSEAPLWSGMMTQILSKYQGEKHPAQIILLGQEAWAAYLSQRDSIQVKVPVMCSLVSSNIVILPEDTVAGLDTWMPESVDLFTDHMNIPELKSGFINQYNIEDNVRMIKVFYPKTEHIAFIS
;
A
#
# COMPACT_ATOMS: atom_id res chain seq x y z
N MET A 1 46.60 -44.78 18.39
CA MET A 1 45.18 -44.90 18.03
C MET A 1 44.21 -44.08 18.89
N ARG A 2 44.58 -43.45 20.00
CA ARG A 2 43.65 -42.68 20.88
C ARG A 2 43.34 -41.24 20.39
N TYR A 3 44.13 -40.66 19.51
CA TYR A 3 43.96 -39.26 19.05
C TYR A 3 43.06 -39.11 17.83
N ILE A 4 42.85 -40.19 17.05
CA ILE A 4 41.99 -40.16 15.87
C ILE A 4 40.50 -40.02 16.27
N GLY A 5 40.09 -40.63 17.39
CA GLY A 5 38.72 -40.54 17.89
C GLY A 5 38.33 -39.14 18.37
N CYS A 6 39.24 -38.41 19.01
CA CYS A 6 39.00 -37.03 19.47
C CYS A 6 38.86 -36.07 18.30
N LEU A 7 39.63 -36.26 17.21
CA LEU A 7 39.56 -35.40 16.03
C LEU A 7 38.23 -35.57 15.30
N PHE A 8 37.71 -36.80 15.23
CA PHE A 8 36.41 -37.09 14.62
C PHE A 8 35.23 -36.48 15.41
N ILE A 9 35.31 -36.50 16.74
CA ILE A 9 34.28 -35.92 17.61
C ILE A 9 34.27 -34.40 17.48
N CYS A 10 35.43 -33.74 17.42
CA CYS A 10 35.53 -32.30 17.20
C CYS A 10 35.01 -31.87 15.81
N LEU A 11 35.26 -32.67 14.76
CA LEU A 11 34.73 -32.40 13.43
C LEU A 11 33.21 -32.52 13.39
N LEU A 12 32.62 -33.50 14.06
CA LEU A 12 31.17 -33.67 14.16
C LEU A 12 30.49 -32.54 14.94
N TRP A 13 31.15 -31.94 15.93
CA TRP A 13 30.67 -30.79 16.66
C TRP A 13 30.74 -29.50 15.82
N LEU A 14 31.75 -29.32 14.99
CA LEU A 14 31.88 -28.21 14.07
C LEU A 14 30.81 -28.25 12.98
N PHE A 15 30.44 -29.44 12.46
CA PHE A 15 29.36 -29.58 11.50
C PHE A 15 27.94 -29.30 12.09
N ARG A 16 27.75 -29.55 13.38
CA ARG A 16 26.50 -29.20 14.05
C ARG A 16 26.38 -27.69 14.34
N ALA A 17 27.48 -26.98 14.52
CA ALA A 17 27.48 -25.54 14.76
C ALA A 17 27.09 -24.72 13.51
N THR A 18 27.40 -25.22 12.30
CA THR A 18 27.04 -24.51 11.05
C THR A 18 25.57 -24.70 10.63
N ALA A 19 24.90 -25.74 11.15
CA ALA A 19 23.46 -25.95 10.87
C ALA A 19 22.53 -25.03 11.69
N LEU A 20 23.05 -24.32 12.69
CA LEU A 20 22.26 -23.43 13.56
C LEU A 20 22.13 -21.98 13.05
N PHE A 21 22.80 -21.62 11.95
CA PHE A 21 22.72 -20.27 11.39
C PHE A 21 21.86 -20.13 10.13
N ALA A 22 21.25 -21.21 9.65
CA ALA A 22 20.15 -21.10 8.72
C ALA A 22 18.84 -20.88 9.53
N VAL A 23 18.76 -19.78 10.27
CA VAL A 23 17.46 -19.23 10.64
C VAL A 23 16.87 -18.75 9.31
N SER A 24 16.08 -19.59 8.68
CA SER A 24 15.19 -19.13 7.64
C SER A 24 14.34 -18.05 8.30
N ASN A 25 14.59 -16.80 7.92
CA ASN A 25 13.75 -15.69 8.33
C ASN A 25 12.43 -15.84 7.56
N ASP A 26 11.63 -16.84 7.96
CA ASP A 26 10.33 -17.18 7.37
C ASP A 26 9.28 -16.13 7.79
N GLN A 27 9.73 -14.89 7.98
CA GLN A 27 8.86 -13.78 8.29
C GLN A 27 8.32 -13.22 6.98
N LYS A 28 7.01 -13.39 6.79
CA LYS A 28 6.29 -12.81 5.67
C LYS A 28 6.62 -11.32 5.55
N PRO A 29 6.89 -10.82 4.32
CA PRO A 29 7.32 -9.45 4.12
C PRO A 29 6.18 -8.44 4.39
N ILE A 30 6.54 -7.18 4.51
CA ILE A 30 5.62 -6.06 4.41
C ILE A 30 5.57 -5.64 2.94
N LEU A 31 4.38 -5.52 2.37
CA LEU A 31 4.18 -5.08 0.99
C LEU A 31 3.73 -3.62 0.98
N ILE A 32 4.53 -2.75 0.37
CA ILE A 32 4.17 -1.36 0.11
C ILE A 32 3.74 -1.26 -1.35
N ILE A 33 2.54 -0.77 -1.62
CA ILE A 33 2.03 -0.54 -2.97
C ILE A 33 1.87 0.97 -3.17
N CYS A 34 2.62 1.52 -4.12
CA CYS A 34 2.63 2.94 -4.42
C CYS A 34 1.79 3.23 -5.67
N SER A 35 1.01 4.30 -5.64
CA SER A 35 0.32 4.83 -6.82
C SER A 35 1.31 5.26 -7.89
N TYR A 36 2.35 5.98 -7.48
CA TYR A 36 3.35 6.60 -8.36
C TYR A 36 4.74 6.03 -8.12
N ASN A 37 5.68 6.48 -8.95
CA ASN A 37 7.08 6.09 -8.84
C ASN A 37 7.58 6.28 -7.39
N PRO A 38 8.12 5.24 -6.75
CA PRO A 38 8.69 5.32 -5.40
C PRO A 38 9.82 6.36 -5.27
N ALA A 39 10.49 6.72 -6.37
CA ALA A 39 11.50 7.77 -6.40
C ALA A 39 10.94 9.20 -6.46
N ALA A 40 9.63 9.38 -6.66
CA ALA A 40 9.00 10.69 -6.57
C ALA A 40 9.17 11.24 -5.15
N HIS A 41 9.48 12.55 -5.04
CA HIS A 41 9.92 13.16 -3.77
C HIS A 41 9.04 12.81 -2.58
N GLN A 42 7.73 13.05 -2.67
CA GLN A 42 6.82 12.81 -1.54
C GLN A 42 6.71 11.32 -1.17
N THR A 43 6.64 10.44 -2.17
CA THR A 43 6.57 8.99 -1.96
C THR A 43 7.86 8.48 -1.33
N SER A 44 9.02 8.94 -1.84
CA SER A 44 10.32 8.50 -1.34
C SER A 44 10.58 8.95 0.10
N VAL A 45 10.18 10.17 0.46
CA VAL A 45 10.27 10.67 1.84
C VAL A 45 9.40 9.80 2.76
N THR A 46 8.13 9.57 2.39
CA THR A 46 7.22 8.74 3.20
C THR A 46 7.75 7.32 3.39
N ILE A 47 8.30 6.70 2.34
CA ILE A 47 8.90 5.36 2.43
C ILE A 47 10.14 5.39 3.34
N SER A 48 11.01 6.38 3.17
CA SER A 48 12.24 6.50 3.96
C SER A 48 11.94 6.70 5.45
N ASP A 49 11.01 7.58 5.77
CA ASP A 49 10.57 7.83 7.15
C ASP A 49 9.98 6.56 7.78
N TYR A 50 9.14 5.85 7.01
CA TYR A 50 8.59 4.57 7.46
C TYR A 50 9.69 3.54 7.74
N MET A 51 10.64 3.38 6.82
CA MET A 51 11.76 2.41 6.98
C MET A 51 12.64 2.77 8.17
N GLU A 52 12.91 4.05 8.37
CA GLU A 52 13.72 4.54 9.50
C GLU A 52 13.03 4.23 10.84
N GLU A 53 11.75 4.60 10.97
CA GLU A 53 10.99 4.35 12.20
C GLU A 53 10.77 2.84 12.43
N TYR A 54 10.47 2.08 11.38
CA TYR A 54 10.37 0.63 11.46
C TYR A 54 11.66 -0.02 11.98
N SER A 55 12.81 0.44 11.49
CA SER A 55 14.12 -0.03 11.95
C SER A 55 14.40 0.36 13.41
N LYS A 56 14.10 1.61 13.81
CA LYS A 56 14.25 2.08 15.20
C LYS A 56 13.42 1.26 16.18
N LEU A 57 12.23 0.83 15.76
CA LEU A 57 11.34 -0.02 16.55
C LEU A 57 11.73 -1.51 16.53
N GLY A 58 12.87 -1.85 15.92
CA GLY A 58 13.39 -3.21 15.86
C GLY A 58 12.69 -4.09 14.83
N GLY A 59 12.08 -3.51 13.80
CA GLY A 59 11.47 -4.24 12.69
C GLY A 59 12.50 -5.09 11.95
N LYS A 60 12.13 -6.33 11.63
CA LYS A 60 13.05 -7.33 11.02
C LYS A 60 12.51 -7.96 9.75
N ARG A 61 11.29 -7.59 9.33
CA ARG A 61 10.67 -8.13 8.11
C ARG A 61 11.25 -7.43 6.90
N ASP A 62 11.39 -8.17 5.82
CA ASP A 62 11.70 -7.59 4.52
C ASP A 62 10.56 -6.68 4.06
N ILE A 63 10.90 -5.62 3.36
CA ILE A 63 9.96 -4.67 2.78
C ILE A 63 10.03 -4.79 1.27
N ILE A 64 8.92 -5.12 0.64
CA ILE A 64 8.77 -5.19 -0.81
C ILE A 64 7.99 -3.96 -1.26
N ILE A 65 8.48 -3.26 -2.27
CA ILE A 65 7.82 -2.09 -2.84
C ILE A 65 7.37 -2.42 -4.24
N GLU A 66 6.06 -2.33 -4.49
CA GLU A 66 5.43 -2.44 -5.79
C GLU A 66 4.92 -1.07 -6.24
N ASN A 67 4.97 -0.82 -7.53
CA ASN A 67 4.55 0.44 -8.11
C ASN A 67 3.45 0.20 -9.16
N MET A 68 2.31 0.84 -8.98
CA MET A 68 1.24 0.82 -9.98
C MET A 68 1.57 1.67 -11.20
N ASN A 69 2.48 2.64 -11.05
CA ASN A 69 2.88 3.54 -12.12
C ASN A 69 1.71 4.31 -12.75
N CYS A 70 0.76 4.72 -11.92
CA CYS A 70 -0.36 5.56 -12.35
C CYS A 70 0.18 6.88 -12.93
N LYS A 71 -0.45 7.41 -13.98
CA LYS A 71 0.01 8.64 -14.65
C LYS A 71 -1.03 9.73 -14.60
N SER A 72 -2.29 9.41 -14.88
CA SER A 72 -3.36 10.39 -14.96
C SER A 72 -4.70 9.78 -14.55
N PHE A 73 -5.63 10.64 -14.19
CA PHE A 73 -6.99 10.23 -13.83
C PHE A 73 -7.75 9.58 -15.01
N SER A 74 -7.40 9.93 -16.25
CA SER A 74 -7.97 9.28 -17.43
C SER A 74 -7.65 7.78 -17.54
N GLU A 75 -6.63 7.31 -16.83
CA GLU A 75 -6.26 5.88 -16.75
C GLU A 75 -6.93 5.16 -15.56
N ALA A 76 -7.78 5.84 -14.80
CA ALA A 76 -8.38 5.28 -13.58
C ALA A 76 -9.05 3.90 -13.80
N PRO A 77 -9.78 3.65 -14.89
CA PRO A 77 -10.33 2.32 -15.15
C PRO A 77 -9.29 1.19 -15.21
N LEU A 78 -8.02 1.51 -15.53
CA LEU A 78 -6.94 0.52 -15.59
C LEU A 78 -6.34 0.20 -14.22
N TRP A 79 -6.54 1.05 -13.21
CA TRP A 79 -5.91 0.89 -11.90
C TRP A 79 -6.34 -0.40 -11.19
N SER A 80 -7.59 -0.82 -11.36
CA SER A 80 -8.09 -2.07 -10.80
C SER A 80 -7.32 -3.28 -11.36
N GLY A 81 -7.07 -3.31 -12.68
CA GLY A 81 -6.27 -4.34 -13.32
C GLY A 81 -4.80 -4.35 -12.86
N MET A 82 -4.20 -3.16 -12.68
CA MET A 82 -2.84 -3.04 -12.16
C MET A 82 -2.74 -3.61 -10.74
N MET A 83 -3.69 -3.27 -9.87
CA MET A 83 -3.76 -3.79 -8.50
C MET A 83 -3.95 -5.31 -8.50
N THR A 84 -4.84 -5.83 -9.35
CA THR A 84 -5.06 -7.27 -9.53
C THR A 84 -3.75 -8.00 -9.89
N GLN A 85 -2.96 -7.44 -10.82
CA GLN A 85 -1.68 -8.02 -11.21
C GLN A 85 -0.69 -8.04 -10.04
N ILE A 86 -0.64 -6.99 -9.24
CA ILE A 86 0.22 -6.94 -8.06
C ILE A 86 -0.24 -7.98 -7.04
N LEU A 87 -1.50 -7.94 -6.62
CA LEU A 87 -2.02 -8.82 -5.57
C LEU A 87 -1.95 -10.31 -5.95
N SER A 88 -2.07 -10.65 -7.25
CA SER A 88 -1.97 -12.03 -7.72
C SER A 88 -0.60 -12.67 -7.45
N LYS A 89 0.48 -11.87 -7.36
CA LYS A 89 1.82 -12.35 -7.02
C LYS A 89 1.93 -12.83 -5.57
N TYR A 90 1.02 -12.35 -4.71
CA TYR A 90 1.06 -12.49 -3.25
C TYR A 90 -0.10 -13.32 -2.70
N GLN A 91 -0.59 -14.27 -3.48
CA GLN A 91 -1.64 -15.19 -3.06
C GLN A 91 -1.08 -16.44 -2.33
N GLY A 92 -1.94 -17.11 -1.57
CA GLY A 92 -1.60 -18.35 -0.86
C GLY A 92 -0.47 -18.17 0.15
N GLU A 93 0.56 -19.00 0.09
CA GLU A 93 1.68 -18.96 1.02
C GLU A 93 2.57 -17.72 0.87
N LYS A 94 2.52 -17.05 -0.27
CA LYS A 94 3.30 -15.85 -0.56
C LYS A 94 2.68 -14.57 -0.01
N HIS A 95 1.54 -14.65 0.71
CA HIS A 95 0.89 -13.44 1.20
C HIS A 95 1.78 -12.67 2.15
N PRO A 96 1.77 -11.32 2.10
CA PRO A 96 2.54 -10.48 3.01
C PRO A 96 1.97 -10.56 4.43
N ALA A 97 2.73 -10.11 5.41
CA ALA A 97 2.23 -9.93 6.77
C ALA A 97 1.28 -8.73 6.89
N GLN A 98 1.51 -7.74 6.03
CA GLN A 98 0.79 -6.47 6.03
C GLN A 98 0.91 -5.82 4.65
N ILE A 99 -0.11 -5.06 4.25
CA ILE A 99 -0.08 -4.20 3.06
C ILE A 99 -0.11 -2.74 3.52
N ILE A 100 0.73 -1.91 2.88
CA ILE A 100 0.73 -0.46 3.05
C ILE A 100 0.43 0.15 1.69
N LEU A 101 -0.64 0.93 1.60
CA LEU A 101 -1.07 1.62 0.38
C LEU A 101 -0.63 3.08 0.45
N LEU A 102 0.14 3.53 -0.53
CA LEU A 102 0.62 4.91 -0.64
C LEU A 102 0.05 5.59 -1.87
N GLY A 103 -0.85 6.52 -1.63
CA GLY A 103 -1.50 7.33 -2.65
C GLY A 103 -2.93 6.91 -2.96
N GLN A 104 -3.67 7.88 -3.48
CA GLN A 104 -5.11 7.79 -3.70
C GLN A 104 -5.50 6.69 -4.70
N GLU A 105 -4.70 6.51 -5.74
CA GLU A 105 -4.97 5.56 -6.82
C GLU A 105 -4.80 4.12 -6.33
N ALA A 106 -3.74 3.85 -5.55
CA ALA A 106 -3.53 2.53 -4.95
C ALA A 106 -4.66 2.21 -3.95
N TRP A 107 -5.11 3.21 -3.20
CA TRP A 107 -6.21 3.08 -2.26
C TRP A 107 -7.52 2.76 -2.98
N ALA A 108 -7.90 3.57 -3.99
CA ALA A 108 -9.11 3.35 -4.79
C ALA A 108 -9.09 1.99 -5.49
N ALA A 109 -7.96 1.63 -6.09
CA ALA A 109 -7.79 0.36 -6.76
C ALA A 109 -7.91 -0.84 -5.82
N TYR A 110 -7.35 -0.75 -4.60
CA TYR A 110 -7.47 -1.80 -3.60
C TYR A 110 -8.92 -2.01 -3.15
N LEU A 111 -9.63 -0.92 -2.87
CA LEU A 111 -11.03 -0.98 -2.45
C LEU A 111 -11.98 -1.50 -3.53
N SER A 112 -11.61 -1.33 -4.79
CA SER A 112 -12.37 -1.83 -5.93
C SER A 112 -12.07 -3.30 -6.28
N GLN A 113 -11.19 -3.98 -5.50
CA GLN A 113 -10.92 -5.40 -5.74
C GLN A 113 -12.08 -6.26 -5.26
N ARG A 114 -12.32 -7.36 -6.01
CA ARG A 114 -13.24 -8.41 -5.57
C ARG A 114 -12.67 -9.16 -4.37
N ASP A 115 -13.52 -9.64 -3.51
CA ASP A 115 -13.13 -10.42 -2.31
C ASP A 115 -12.22 -11.61 -2.62
N SER A 116 -12.37 -12.22 -3.82
CA SER A 116 -11.55 -13.36 -4.25
C SER A 116 -10.09 -13.01 -4.54
N ILE A 117 -9.79 -11.72 -4.77
CA ILE A 117 -8.44 -11.23 -5.10
C ILE A 117 -7.81 -10.52 -3.91
N GLN A 118 -8.63 -10.02 -3.00
CA GLN A 118 -8.13 -9.35 -1.81
C GLN A 118 -7.31 -10.30 -0.94
N VAL A 119 -6.13 -9.85 -0.58
CA VAL A 119 -5.28 -10.53 0.39
C VAL A 119 -5.74 -10.11 1.79
N LYS A 120 -6.38 -11.04 2.52
CA LYS A 120 -6.95 -10.76 3.86
C LYS A 120 -5.86 -10.63 4.92
N VAL A 121 -5.14 -9.52 4.88
CA VAL A 121 -4.10 -9.16 5.85
C VAL A 121 -4.34 -7.73 6.34
N PRO A 122 -3.75 -7.32 7.47
CA PRO A 122 -3.82 -5.94 7.92
C PRO A 122 -3.40 -4.96 6.84
N VAL A 123 -4.20 -3.92 6.61
CA VAL A 123 -3.92 -2.85 5.64
C VAL A 123 -3.71 -1.54 6.39
N MET A 124 -2.74 -0.78 5.95
CA MET A 124 -2.53 0.62 6.32
C MET A 124 -2.56 1.49 5.07
N CYS A 125 -2.93 2.75 5.21
CA CYS A 125 -2.90 3.69 4.10
C CYS A 125 -2.26 5.03 4.51
N SER A 126 -1.67 5.70 3.53
CA SER A 126 -1.14 7.07 3.67
C SER A 126 -1.20 7.81 2.34
N LEU A 127 -1.19 9.12 2.38
CA LEU A 127 -1.33 9.99 1.21
C LEU A 127 -2.66 9.75 0.48
N VAL A 128 -3.74 9.51 1.23
CA VAL A 128 -5.09 9.25 0.72
C VAL A 128 -6.09 10.25 1.27
N SER A 129 -7.22 10.40 0.58
CA SER A 129 -8.36 11.18 1.06
C SER A 129 -9.55 10.29 1.40
N SER A 130 -10.51 10.82 2.17
CA SER A 130 -11.76 10.13 2.47
C SER A 130 -12.64 9.92 1.23
N ASN A 131 -12.53 10.79 0.24
CA ASN A 131 -13.24 10.66 -1.03
C ASN A 131 -12.53 9.62 -1.91
N ILE A 132 -13.26 8.59 -2.31
CA ILE A 132 -12.77 7.48 -3.12
C ILE A 132 -13.55 7.46 -4.43
N VAL A 133 -12.82 7.30 -5.53
CA VAL A 133 -13.42 7.03 -6.83
C VAL A 133 -13.72 5.54 -6.94
N ILE A 134 -14.95 5.19 -7.29
CA ILE A 134 -15.34 3.82 -7.59
C ILE A 134 -14.85 3.47 -8.99
N LEU A 135 -14.02 2.46 -9.10
CA LEU A 135 -13.50 1.98 -10.37
C LEU A 135 -14.47 0.98 -11.01
N PRO A 136 -14.55 0.93 -12.34
CA PRO A 136 -15.41 -0.02 -13.04
C PRO A 136 -14.92 -1.45 -12.79
N GLU A 137 -15.86 -2.39 -12.72
CA GLU A 137 -15.55 -3.80 -12.55
C GLU A 137 -14.86 -4.39 -13.79
N ASP A 138 -15.22 -3.92 -14.98
CA ASP A 138 -14.67 -4.36 -16.24
C ASP A 138 -13.83 -3.25 -16.89
N THR A 139 -12.53 -3.51 -17.01
CA THR A 139 -11.57 -2.55 -17.57
C THR A 139 -11.63 -2.44 -19.09
N VAL A 140 -12.35 -3.35 -19.78
CA VAL A 140 -12.36 -3.43 -21.25
C VAL A 140 -13.60 -2.81 -21.84
N ALA A 141 -14.74 -2.92 -21.19
CA ALA A 141 -16.02 -2.39 -21.70
C ALA A 141 -16.33 -1.04 -21.06
N GLY A 142 -16.18 0.04 -21.79
CA GLY A 142 -16.79 1.31 -21.43
C GLY A 142 -15.85 2.37 -20.88
N LEU A 143 -14.56 2.34 -21.20
CA LEU A 143 -13.63 3.43 -20.87
C LEU A 143 -14.15 4.80 -21.33
N ASP A 144 -14.78 4.84 -22.50
CA ASP A 144 -15.32 6.07 -23.09
C ASP A 144 -16.63 6.54 -22.42
N THR A 145 -17.30 5.66 -21.70
CA THR A 145 -18.61 5.93 -21.06
C THR A 145 -18.54 5.91 -19.53
N TRP A 146 -17.40 5.58 -18.96
CA TRP A 146 -17.25 5.54 -17.51
C TRP A 146 -17.33 6.96 -16.91
N MET A 147 -18.31 7.14 -16.06
CA MET A 147 -18.46 8.36 -15.25
C MET A 147 -17.94 8.09 -13.85
N PRO A 148 -16.97 8.90 -13.36
CA PRO A 148 -16.47 8.73 -12.01
C PRO A 148 -17.59 8.89 -10.98
N GLU A 149 -17.76 7.88 -10.14
CA GLU A 149 -18.59 7.96 -8.96
C GLU A 149 -17.69 8.04 -7.74
N SER A 150 -17.89 9.01 -6.87
CA SER A 150 -17.10 9.14 -5.65
C SER A 150 -17.94 8.83 -4.42
N VAL A 151 -17.33 8.13 -3.49
CA VAL A 151 -17.89 7.75 -2.19
C VAL A 151 -17.02 8.35 -1.10
N ASP A 152 -17.62 8.90 -0.06
CA ASP A 152 -16.88 9.34 1.11
C ASP A 152 -16.90 8.25 2.18
N LEU A 153 -15.70 7.82 2.61
CA LEU A 153 -15.52 6.73 3.58
C LEU A 153 -16.27 6.91 4.90
N PHE A 154 -16.37 8.16 5.35
CA PHE A 154 -16.95 8.45 6.66
C PHE A 154 -18.45 8.67 6.57
N THR A 155 -18.93 9.39 5.54
CA THR A 155 -20.36 9.69 5.38
C THR A 155 -21.14 8.49 4.86
N ASP A 156 -20.53 7.69 3.98
CA ASP A 156 -21.18 6.52 3.39
C ASP A 156 -20.96 5.24 4.19
N HIS A 157 -20.31 5.37 5.36
CA HIS A 157 -20.10 4.28 6.34
C HIS A 157 -19.46 3.01 5.74
N MET A 158 -18.49 3.18 4.83
CA MET A 158 -17.79 2.04 4.26
C MET A 158 -17.06 1.24 5.35
N ASN A 159 -17.41 -0.03 5.46
CA ASN A 159 -16.73 -0.95 6.38
C ASN A 159 -15.58 -1.65 5.67
N ILE A 160 -14.36 -1.38 6.10
CA ILE A 160 -13.14 -1.99 5.57
C ILE A 160 -12.46 -2.76 6.71
N PRO A 161 -12.82 -4.05 6.91
CA PRO A 161 -12.36 -4.82 8.06
C PRO A 161 -10.83 -4.96 8.14
N GLU A 162 -10.15 -4.97 7.00
CA GLU A 162 -8.70 -5.11 6.88
C GLU A 162 -7.96 -3.83 7.24
N LEU A 163 -8.58 -2.65 7.12
CA LEU A 163 -7.98 -1.37 7.48
C LEU A 163 -7.75 -1.29 9.00
N LYS A 164 -6.49 -1.28 9.41
CA LYS A 164 -6.09 -1.23 10.81
C LYS A 164 -5.59 0.13 11.24
N SER A 165 -5.01 0.89 10.32
CA SER A 165 -4.45 2.23 10.59
C SER A 165 -4.25 2.99 9.29
N GLY A 166 -4.08 4.31 9.39
CA GLY A 166 -3.74 5.13 8.23
C GLY A 166 -3.89 6.61 8.51
N PHE A 167 -3.36 7.39 7.58
CA PHE A 167 -3.57 8.82 7.51
C PHE A 167 -4.49 9.12 6.34
N ILE A 168 -5.72 9.50 6.64
CA ILE A 168 -6.76 9.80 5.67
C ILE A 168 -7.07 11.30 5.77
N ASN A 169 -6.78 12.03 4.71
CA ASN A 169 -7.08 13.44 4.63
C ASN A 169 -8.57 13.64 4.30
N GLN A 170 -9.21 14.53 5.02
CA GLN A 170 -10.57 14.95 4.71
C GLN A 170 -10.51 16.35 4.08
N TYR A 171 -10.96 16.45 2.84
CA TYR A 171 -11.05 17.72 2.14
C TYR A 171 -12.48 18.28 2.29
N ASN A 172 -12.58 19.42 2.94
CA ASN A 172 -13.85 20.12 3.05
C ASN A 172 -13.84 21.31 2.07
N ILE A 173 -14.40 21.08 0.88
CA ILE A 173 -14.48 22.12 -0.17
C ILE A 173 -15.34 23.30 0.30
N GLU A 174 -16.45 23.03 0.99
CA GLU A 174 -17.35 24.10 1.48
C GLU A 174 -16.63 25.02 2.45
N ASP A 175 -15.89 24.50 3.42
CA ASP A 175 -15.15 25.31 4.38
C ASP A 175 -14.03 26.10 3.70
N ASN A 176 -13.34 25.52 2.71
CA ASN A 176 -12.34 26.23 1.92
C ASN A 176 -12.99 27.39 1.13
N VAL A 177 -14.12 27.16 0.49
CA VAL A 177 -14.86 28.22 -0.22
C VAL A 177 -15.33 29.29 0.75
N ARG A 178 -15.83 28.90 1.93
CA ARG A 178 -16.26 29.82 2.98
C ARG A 178 -15.08 30.69 3.46
N MET A 179 -13.92 30.07 3.68
CA MET A 179 -12.70 30.78 4.07
C MET A 179 -12.24 31.77 2.99
N ILE A 180 -12.27 31.40 1.72
CA ILE A 180 -11.97 32.30 0.59
C ILE A 180 -12.90 33.50 0.63
N LYS A 181 -14.19 33.28 0.83
CA LYS A 181 -15.20 34.39 0.92
C LYS A 181 -14.99 35.29 2.13
N VAL A 182 -14.47 34.77 3.23
CA VAL A 182 -14.13 35.61 4.40
C VAL A 182 -12.96 36.53 4.08
N PHE A 183 -11.90 36.03 3.45
CA PHE A 183 -10.72 36.83 3.09
C PHE A 183 -10.93 37.72 1.88
N TYR A 184 -11.76 37.26 0.94
CA TYR A 184 -12.04 37.91 -0.35
C TYR A 184 -13.55 37.98 -0.60
N PRO A 185 -14.29 38.87 0.10
CA PRO A 185 -15.78 38.89 0.05
C PRO A 185 -16.36 39.13 -1.34
N LYS A 186 -15.58 39.77 -2.23
CA LYS A 186 -16.00 40.11 -3.60
C LYS A 186 -15.70 39.01 -4.62
N THR A 187 -15.20 37.83 -4.20
CA THR A 187 -14.92 36.71 -5.10
C THR A 187 -16.21 36.18 -5.69
N GLU A 188 -16.36 36.23 -7.01
CA GLU A 188 -17.49 35.70 -7.76
C GLU A 188 -17.19 34.34 -8.37
N HIS A 189 -15.91 34.06 -8.70
CA HIS A 189 -15.49 32.84 -9.37
C HIS A 189 -14.34 32.20 -8.62
N ILE A 190 -14.38 30.88 -8.47
CA ILE A 190 -13.32 30.05 -7.87
C ILE A 190 -13.03 28.91 -8.84
N ALA A 191 -11.76 28.74 -9.20
CA ALA A 191 -11.30 27.61 -9.99
C ALA A 191 -10.59 26.60 -9.09
N PHE A 192 -10.92 25.34 -9.24
CA PHE A 192 -10.22 24.22 -8.62
C PHE A 192 -9.29 23.61 -9.68
N ILE A 193 -8.03 23.45 -9.33
CA ILE A 193 -7.01 22.82 -10.19
C ILE A 193 -6.62 21.52 -9.48
N SER A 194 -6.82 20.39 -10.15
CA SER A 194 -6.46 19.04 -9.66
C SER A 194 -5.35 18.42 -10.52
#